data_943e08ec902e273049e464606cb22af0
#
_entry.id   943e08ec902e273049e464606cb22af0
#
_cell.length_a   1.000
_cell.length_b   1.000
_cell.length_c   1.000
_cell.angle_alpha   90.00
_cell.angle_beta   90.00
_cell.angle_gamma   90.00
#
_symmetry.space_group_name_H-M   'P 1'
#
loop_
_entity.id
_entity.type
_entity.pdbx_description
1 polymer ?
#
loop_
_entity_poly.entity_id
_entity_poly.type
_entity_poly.pdbx_seq_one_letter_code
_entity_poly.pdbx_strand_id
1 'polypeptide(L)'
;TKYGEWSEKGFRVLGVATKVESRVESYSRADESDMTFIGFLLFFDPPKADVQQVIADLAKRGVQIKIITGDNQKVARHVAEAVNLPLSGVLTGKQLDELRDEALWHAAERTTLFAEVDPNQKERIIHALQKTGHVVGYMGDGINDAPALYAADVGISVDTAVDVAKDAADFVLLKQDLGILKE
;
A
#
# COMPACT_ATOMS: atom_id res chain seq x y z
N THR A 1 -15.31 -16.49 7.03
CA THR A 1 -14.47 -16.57 8.25
C THR A 1 -14.47 -15.21 8.94
N LYS A 2 -14.38 -15.21 10.29
CA LYS A 2 -14.28 -13.94 11.07
C LYS A 2 -13.17 -13.00 10.57
N TYR A 3 -12.03 -13.55 10.21
CA TYR A 3 -10.95 -12.78 9.56
C TYR A 3 -11.44 -11.99 8.34
N GLY A 4 -12.13 -12.66 7.41
CA GLY A 4 -12.66 -12.01 6.20
C GLY A 4 -13.69 -10.93 6.49
N GLU A 5 -14.57 -11.14 7.45
CA GLU A 5 -15.61 -10.18 7.86
C GLU A 5 -15.01 -8.91 8.48
N TRP A 6 -13.94 -9.04 9.28
CA TRP A 6 -13.24 -7.89 9.85
C TRP A 6 -12.40 -7.15 8.81
N SER A 7 -11.74 -7.89 7.90
CA SER A 7 -11.00 -7.25 6.79
C SER A 7 -11.92 -6.45 5.86
N GLU A 8 -13.13 -6.94 5.59
CA GLU A 8 -14.17 -6.21 4.83
C GLU A 8 -14.64 -4.92 5.53
N LYS A 9 -14.52 -4.87 6.86
CA LYS A 9 -14.80 -3.68 7.67
C LYS A 9 -13.58 -2.74 7.82
N GLY A 10 -12.49 -3.00 7.10
CA GLY A 10 -11.28 -2.19 7.12
C GLY A 10 -10.30 -2.50 8.27
N PHE A 11 -10.52 -3.57 9.03
CA PHE A 11 -9.58 -3.95 10.09
C PHE A 11 -8.41 -4.75 9.52
N ARG A 12 -7.19 -4.36 9.88
CA ARG A 12 -6.03 -5.24 9.83
C ARG A 12 -6.13 -6.24 10.98
N VAL A 13 -6.04 -7.53 10.66
CA VAL A 13 -6.26 -8.62 11.61
C VAL A 13 -4.98 -9.43 11.76
N LEU A 14 -4.44 -9.50 12.97
CA LEU A 14 -3.32 -10.37 13.32
C LEU A 14 -3.80 -11.50 14.23
N GLY A 15 -3.46 -12.73 13.89
CA GLY A 15 -3.63 -13.89 14.78
C GLY A 15 -2.52 -13.91 15.82
N VAL A 16 -2.89 -14.19 17.07
CA VAL A 16 -1.93 -14.38 18.17
C VAL A 16 -1.99 -15.83 18.62
N ALA A 17 -0.83 -16.46 18.65
CA ALA A 17 -0.68 -17.83 19.15
C ALA A 17 0.54 -17.90 20.09
N THR A 18 0.51 -18.86 21.01
CA THR A 18 1.60 -19.11 21.95
C THR A 18 1.96 -20.58 22.01
N LYS A 19 3.18 -20.84 22.42
CA LYS A 19 3.71 -22.16 22.70
C LYS A 19 4.51 -22.10 23.99
N VAL A 20 4.34 -23.09 24.85
CA VAL A 20 5.20 -23.25 26.03
C VAL A 20 6.35 -24.15 25.63
N GLU A 21 7.54 -23.63 25.67
CA GLU A 21 8.73 -24.36 25.27
C GLU A 21 9.86 -24.18 26.30
N SER A 22 10.73 -25.17 26.42
CA SER A 22 11.94 -25.05 27.22
C SER A 22 12.82 -23.95 26.66
N ARG A 23 13.47 -23.18 27.54
CA ARG A 23 14.31 -22.06 27.13
C ARG A 23 15.43 -22.54 26.22
N VAL A 24 15.46 -22.03 24.97
CA VAL A 24 16.52 -22.30 23.99
C VAL A 24 17.33 -21.03 23.72
N GLU A 25 18.56 -21.18 23.26
CA GLU A 25 19.45 -20.03 23.00
C GLU A 25 18.99 -19.18 21.81
N SER A 26 18.28 -19.79 20.85
CA SER A 26 17.75 -19.11 19.67
C SER A 26 16.47 -19.78 19.20
N TYR A 27 15.57 -18.98 18.59
CA TYR A 27 14.34 -19.43 17.97
C TYR A 27 14.43 -19.24 16.46
N SER A 28 13.82 -20.15 15.71
CA SER A 28 13.73 -20.12 14.27
C SER A 28 12.28 -20.22 13.80
N ARG A 29 12.03 -19.95 12.53
CA ARG A 29 10.70 -20.09 11.93
C ARG A 29 10.17 -21.53 11.99
N ALA A 30 11.01 -22.53 12.08
CA ALA A 30 10.61 -23.94 12.25
C ALA A 30 9.96 -24.22 13.61
N ASP A 31 10.25 -23.39 14.61
CA ASP A 31 9.69 -23.50 15.96
C ASP A 31 8.26 -22.97 16.05
N GLU A 32 7.76 -22.26 15.00
CA GLU A 32 6.40 -21.76 14.88
C GLU A 32 5.40 -22.87 14.51
N SER A 33 5.55 -24.07 15.08
CA SER A 33 4.67 -25.22 14.91
C SER A 33 3.98 -25.58 16.23
N ASP A 34 2.83 -26.25 16.15
CA ASP A 34 2.06 -26.72 17.30
C ASP A 34 1.71 -25.64 18.34
N MET A 35 1.45 -24.43 17.84
CA MET A 35 1.10 -23.27 18.67
C MET A 35 -0.37 -23.31 19.09
N THR A 36 -0.65 -22.82 20.28
CA THR A 36 -2.01 -22.63 20.78
C THR A 36 -2.51 -21.26 20.37
N PHE A 37 -3.56 -21.21 19.56
CA PHE A 37 -4.21 -19.95 19.16
C PHE A 37 -4.91 -19.31 20.36
N ILE A 38 -4.59 -18.02 20.63
CA ILE A 38 -5.17 -17.24 21.73
C ILE A 38 -6.30 -16.35 21.24
N GLY A 39 -6.10 -15.66 20.11
CA GLY A 39 -7.08 -14.69 19.63
C GLY A 39 -6.59 -13.87 18.47
N PHE A 40 -7.32 -12.79 18.19
CA PHE A 40 -7.00 -11.82 17.16
C PHE A 40 -6.74 -10.44 17.76
N LEU A 41 -5.78 -9.73 17.18
CA LEU A 41 -5.62 -8.29 17.33
C LEU A 41 -6.22 -7.60 16.11
N LEU A 42 -7.04 -6.59 16.36
CA LEU A 42 -7.69 -5.80 15.32
C LEU A 42 -7.13 -4.38 15.36
N PHE A 43 -6.62 -3.91 14.22
CA PHE A 43 -6.13 -2.55 14.05
C PHE A 43 -7.00 -1.85 13.04
N PHE A 44 -7.43 -0.63 13.37
CA PHE A 44 -8.22 0.20 12.49
C PHE A 44 -7.56 1.57 12.36
N ASP A 45 -7.27 1.97 11.13
CA ASP A 45 -6.68 3.27 10.80
C ASP A 45 -7.63 3.99 9.84
N PRO A 46 -8.47 4.90 10.34
CA PRO A 46 -9.45 5.59 9.51
C PRO A 46 -8.76 6.62 8.59
N PRO A 47 -9.23 6.76 7.34
CA PRO A 47 -8.76 7.85 6.48
C PRO A 47 -8.99 9.22 7.12
N LYS A 48 -8.11 10.17 6.82
CA LYS A 48 -8.29 11.57 7.23
C LYS A 48 -9.52 12.17 6.56
N ALA A 49 -10.20 13.08 7.25
CA ALA A 49 -11.48 13.63 6.81
C ALA A 49 -11.43 14.45 5.49
N ASP A 50 -10.26 15.03 5.17
CA ASP A 50 -10.04 15.88 4.00
C ASP A 50 -9.65 15.11 2.73
N VAL A 51 -9.27 13.84 2.85
CA VAL A 51 -8.75 13.03 1.72
C VAL A 51 -9.72 12.95 0.55
N GLN A 52 -11.02 12.80 0.82
CA GLN A 52 -12.05 12.75 -0.24
C GLN A 52 -12.03 14.01 -1.10
N GLN A 53 -11.95 15.18 -0.45
CA GLN A 53 -11.93 16.46 -1.16
C GLN A 53 -10.65 16.64 -1.96
N VAL A 54 -9.51 16.23 -1.41
CA VAL A 54 -8.21 16.30 -2.10
C VAL A 54 -8.21 15.41 -3.35
N ILE A 55 -8.70 14.17 -3.26
CA ILE A 55 -8.84 13.27 -4.41
C ILE A 55 -9.71 13.91 -5.50
N ALA A 56 -10.84 14.49 -5.13
CA ALA A 56 -11.73 15.14 -6.09
C ALA A 56 -11.08 16.37 -6.76
N ASP A 57 -10.30 17.16 -6.02
CA ASP A 57 -9.62 18.34 -6.55
C ASP A 57 -8.44 17.96 -7.47
N LEU A 58 -7.69 16.92 -7.13
CA LEU A 58 -6.63 16.37 -8.01
C LEU A 58 -7.22 15.80 -9.30
N ALA A 59 -8.33 15.08 -9.22
CA ALA A 59 -9.04 14.57 -10.41
C ALA A 59 -9.49 15.70 -11.36
N LYS A 60 -9.96 16.84 -10.85
CA LYS A 60 -10.30 18.03 -11.67
C LYS A 60 -9.08 18.60 -12.41
N ARG A 61 -7.88 18.39 -11.88
CA ARG A 61 -6.62 18.80 -12.49
C ARG A 61 -6.03 17.75 -13.44
N GLY A 62 -6.75 16.64 -13.68
CA GLY A 62 -6.30 15.55 -14.55
C GLY A 62 -5.36 14.55 -13.89
N VAL A 63 -5.18 14.63 -12.57
CA VAL A 63 -4.35 13.68 -11.81
C VAL A 63 -5.18 12.45 -11.46
N GLN A 64 -4.73 11.28 -11.90
CA GLN A 64 -5.33 9.99 -11.54
C GLN A 64 -4.66 9.44 -10.30
N ILE A 65 -5.46 9.15 -9.27
CA ILE A 65 -4.96 8.52 -8.04
C ILE A 65 -5.04 7.00 -8.16
N LYS A 66 -3.95 6.34 -7.76
CA LYS A 66 -3.86 4.89 -7.63
C LYS A 66 -3.39 4.53 -6.23
N ILE A 67 -3.92 3.45 -5.66
CA ILE A 67 -3.49 2.91 -4.36
C ILE A 67 -2.58 1.72 -4.63
N ILE A 68 -1.39 1.74 -4.04
CA ILE A 68 -0.41 0.65 -4.10
C ILE A 68 -0.04 0.29 -2.66
N THR A 69 -0.46 -0.89 -2.17
CA THR A 69 -0.31 -1.26 -0.76
C THR A 69 0.04 -2.74 -0.57
N GLY A 70 0.82 -3.04 0.46
CA GLY A 70 1.02 -4.41 0.94
C GLY A 70 -0.16 -4.97 1.74
N ASP A 71 -1.16 -4.15 2.04
CA ASP A 71 -2.33 -4.57 2.78
C ASP A 71 -3.19 -5.58 2.01
N ASN A 72 -3.94 -6.36 2.77
CA ASN A 72 -4.95 -7.27 2.26
C ASN A 72 -5.95 -6.54 1.35
N GLN A 73 -6.30 -7.17 0.22
CA GLN A 73 -7.20 -6.61 -0.79
C GLN A 73 -8.53 -6.10 -0.21
N LYS A 74 -9.10 -6.78 0.79
CA LYS A 74 -10.38 -6.37 1.39
C LYS A 74 -10.24 -5.08 2.19
N VAL A 75 -9.17 -4.95 2.98
CA VAL A 75 -8.85 -3.74 3.73
C VAL A 75 -8.60 -2.58 2.78
N ALA A 76 -7.76 -2.78 1.76
CA ALA A 76 -7.44 -1.76 0.78
C ALA A 76 -8.67 -1.29 -0.02
N ARG A 77 -9.57 -2.20 -0.38
CA ARG A 77 -10.84 -1.87 -1.02
C ARG A 77 -11.74 -1.04 -0.10
N HIS A 78 -11.86 -1.41 1.17
CA HIS A 78 -12.61 -0.64 2.16
C HIS A 78 -12.07 0.81 2.30
N VAL A 79 -10.74 0.98 2.34
CA VAL A 79 -10.12 2.32 2.37
C VAL A 79 -10.46 3.12 1.11
N ALA A 80 -10.35 2.52 -0.08
CA ALA A 80 -10.68 3.19 -1.33
C ALA A 80 -12.16 3.65 -1.38
N GLU A 81 -13.08 2.79 -0.91
CA GLU A 81 -14.50 3.11 -0.80
C GLU A 81 -14.75 4.24 0.22
N ALA A 82 -14.10 4.18 1.38
CA ALA A 82 -14.22 5.19 2.43
C ALA A 82 -13.77 6.59 1.99
N VAL A 83 -12.82 6.67 1.02
CA VAL A 83 -12.35 7.94 0.45
C VAL A 83 -13.03 8.29 -0.88
N ASN A 84 -14.08 7.57 -1.28
CA ASN A 84 -14.81 7.74 -2.54
C ASN A 84 -13.90 7.67 -3.79
N LEU A 85 -12.84 6.86 -3.77
CA LEU A 85 -11.98 6.62 -4.92
C LEU A 85 -12.63 5.57 -5.83
N PRO A 86 -13.03 5.91 -7.08
CA PRO A 86 -13.62 4.95 -8.00
C PRO A 86 -12.63 3.83 -8.35
N LEU A 87 -13.02 2.57 -8.12
CA LEU A 87 -12.19 1.42 -8.45
C LEU A 87 -12.53 0.90 -9.86
N SER A 88 -11.70 1.23 -10.86
CA SER A 88 -11.82 0.71 -12.22
C SER A 88 -11.17 -0.66 -12.41
N GLY A 89 -10.22 -1.03 -11.54
CA GLY A 89 -9.56 -2.33 -11.53
C GLY A 89 -8.86 -2.60 -10.22
N VAL A 90 -8.68 -3.88 -9.90
CA VAL A 90 -7.93 -4.33 -8.72
C VAL A 90 -6.99 -5.46 -9.15
N LEU A 91 -5.70 -5.35 -8.79
CA LEU A 91 -4.71 -6.40 -8.98
C LEU A 91 -4.02 -6.70 -7.65
N THR A 92 -3.78 -7.97 -7.40
CA THR A 92 -2.97 -8.42 -6.25
C THR A 92 -1.53 -8.70 -6.67
N GLY A 93 -0.59 -8.72 -5.71
CA GLY A 93 0.80 -9.08 -5.96
C GLY A 93 0.93 -10.42 -6.68
N LYS A 94 0.14 -11.43 -6.29
CA LYS A 94 0.11 -12.73 -6.98
C LYS A 94 -0.28 -12.60 -8.46
N GLN A 95 -1.30 -11.81 -8.78
CA GLN A 95 -1.72 -11.58 -10.17
C GLN A 95 -0.67 -10.79 -10.97
N LEU A 96 0.05 -9.87 -10.31
CA LEU A 96 1.16 -9.14 -10.94
C LEU A 96 2.30 -10.07 -11.37
N ASP A 97 2.62 -11.08 -10.54
CA ASP A 97 3.67 -12.06 -10.87
C ASP A 97 3.32 -12.94 -12.08
N GLU A 98 2.03 -13.14 -12.34
CA GLU A 98 1.53 -13.91 -13.49
C GLU A 98 1.56 -13.09 -14.80
N LEU A 99 1.71 -11.76 -14.73
CA LEU A 99 1.74 -10.88 -15.89
C LEU A 99 3.16 -10.67 -16.43
N ARG A 100 3.32 -10.77 -17.76
CA ARG A 100 4.51 -10.25 -18.46
C ARG A 100 4.47 -8.73 -18.47
N ASP A 101 5.61 -8.08 -18.66
CA ASP A 101 5.73 -6.63 -18.56
C ASP A 101 4.80 -5.87 -19.51
N GLU A 102 4.70 -6.30 -20.76
CA GLU A 102 3.82 -5.64 -21.74
C GLU A 102 2.34 -5.75 -21.33
N ALA A 103 1.93 -6.90 -20.77
CA ALA A 103 0.57 -7.08 -20.24
C ALA A 103 0.34 -6.21 -19.00
N LEU A 104 1.37 -6.06 -18.16
CA LEU A 104 1.30 -5.21 -16.97
C LEU A 104 1.15 -3.72 -17.37
N TRP A 105 1.84 -3.24 -18.41
CA TRP A 105 1.72 -1.84 -18.85
C TRP A 105 0.25 -1.45 -19.08
N HIS A 106 -0.45 -2.24 -19.89
CA HIS A 106 -1.87 -2.00 -20.16
C HIS A 106 -2.79 -2.26 -18.95
N ALA A 107 -2.44 -3.22 -18.10
CA ALA A 107 -3.21 -3.51 -16.91
C ALA A 107 -3.05 -2.40 -15.86
N ALA A 108 -1.83 -1.88 -15.65
CA ALA A 108 -1.54 -0.83 -14.69
C ALA A 108 -2.29 0.47 -14.99
N GLU A 109 -2.40 0.83 -16.26
CA GLU A 109 -3.16 2.01 -16.70
C GLU A 109 -4.63 1.96 -16.25
N ARG A 110 -5.27 0.79 -16.35
CA ARG A 110 -6.69 0.56 -16.03
C ARG A 110 -6.94 0.18 -14.58
N THR A 111 -5.90 -0.10 -13.80
CA THR A 111 -6.01 -0.53 -12.40
C THR A 111 -5.92 0.67 -11.47
N THR A 112 -6.87 0.79 -10.55
CA THR A 112 -6.86 1.83 -9.51
C THR A 112 -6.24 1.32 -8.21
N LEU A 113 -6.41 0.02 -7.89
CA LEU A 113 -5.97 -0.56 -6.62
C LEU A 113 -5.02 -1.75 -6.87
N PHE A 114 -3.81 -1.64 -6.33
CA PHE A 114 -2.84 -2.72 -6.24
C PHE A 114 -2.68 -3.10 -4.77
N ALA A 115 -3.07 -4.33 -4.41
CA ALA A 115 -3.09 -4.82 -3.05
C ALA A 115 -2.16 -6.04 -2.86
N GLU A 116 -1.72 -6.27 -1.64
CA GLU A 116 -0.85 -7.42 -1.30
C GLU A 116 0.47 -7.41 -2.09
N VAL A 117 0.99 -6.22 -2.41
CA VAL A 117 2.20 -6.06 -3.23
C VAL A 117 3.45 -5.92 -2.36
N ASP A 118 4.53 -6.49 -2.82
CA ASP A 118 5.85 -6.34 -2.23
C ASP A 118 6.59 -5.09 -2.75
N PRO A 119 7.75 -4.70 -2.18
CA PRO A 119 8.51 -3.53 -2.60
C PRO A 119 8.95 -3.56 -4.07
N ASN A 120 9.36 -4.72 -4.60
CA ASN A 120 9.80 -4.84 -6.00
C ASN A 120 8.61 -4.69 -6.96
N GLN A 121 7.46 -5.23 -6.57
CA GLN A 121 6.22 -5.08 -7.33
C GLN A 121 5.74 -3.63 -7.36
N LYS A 122 5.95 -2.84 -6.27
CA LYS A 122 5.66 -1.40 -6.27
C LYS A 122 6.48 -0.66 -7.33
N GLU A 123 7.79 -0.86 -7.36
CA GLU A 123 8.68 -0.30 -8.37
C GLU A 123 8.27 -0.72 -9.78
N ARG A 124 7.96 -2.00 -9.99
CA ARG A 124 7.51 -2.54 -11.29
C ARG A 124 6.23 -1.89 -11.79
N ILE A 125 5.27 -1.55 -10.90
CA ILE A 125 4.05 -0.81 -11.23
C ILE A 125 4.38 0.60 -11.70
N ILE A 126 5.29 1.31 -11.00
CA ILE A 126 5.73 2.66 -11.39
C ILE A 126 6.31 2.64 -12.80
N HIS A 127 7.26 1.73 -13.06
CA HIS A 127 7.85 1.59 -14.40
C HIS A 127 6.82 1.24 -15.47
N ALA A 128 5.82 0.41 -15.16
CA ALA A 128 4.76 0.08 -16.09
C ALA A 128 3.93 1.31 -16.50
N LEU A 129 3.62 2.18 -15.56
CA LEU A 129 2.91 3.45 -15.82
C LEU A 129 3.77 4.43 -16.63
N GLN A 130 5.06 4.54 -16.35
CA GLN A 130 6.00 5.37 -17.11
C GLN A 130 6.13 4.88 -18.56
N LYS A 131 6.13 3.53 -18.78
CA LYS A 131 6.18 2.93 -20.13
C LYS A 131 4.97 3.25 -20.99
N THR A 132 3.83 3.54 -20.36
CA THR A 132 2.62 4.00 -21.10
C THR A 132 2.55 5.53 -21.25
N GLY A 133 3.62 6.24 -20.93
CA GLY A 133 3.76 7.68 -21.15
C GLY A 133 3.21 8.57 -20.02
N HIS A 134 2.90 7.99 -18.86
CA HIS A 134 2.47 8.76 -17.71
C HIS A 134 3.66 9.32 -16.93
N VAL A 135 3.50 10.54 -16.41
CA VAL A 135 4.37 11.09 -15.36
C VAL A 135 3.81 10.60 -14.01
N VAL A 136 4.64 9.94 -13.23
CA VAL A 136 4.23 9.24 -12.02
C VAL A 136 4.81 9.92 -10.79
N GLY A 137 3.93 10.49 -9.94
CA GLY A 137 4.27 10.84 -8.57
C GLY A 137 4.00 9.66 -7.65
N TYR A 138 4.91 9.32 -6.76
CA TYR A 138 4.72 8.28 -5.76
C TYR A 138 4.88 8.86 -4.35
N MET A 139 3.92 8.55 -3.47
CA MET A 139 3.99 8.95 -2.06
C MET A 139 4.14 7.71 -1.17
N GLY A 140 5.16 7.73 -0.29
CA GLY A 140 5.44 6.64 0.63
C GLY A 140 6.15 7.12 1.90
N ASP A 141 6.01 6.37 3.00
CA ASP A 141 6.56 6.69 4.31
C ASP A 141 7.38 5.56 4.95
N GLY A 142 7.32 4.37 4.37
CA GLY A 142 7.99 3.19 4.89
C GLY A 142 9.29 2.83 4.16
N ILE A 143 10.11 2.00 4.81
CA ILE A 143 11.30 1.39 4.21
C ILE A 143 10.98 0.67 2.88
N ASN A 144 9.81 0.02 2.83
CA ASN A 144 9.34 -0.74 1.67
C ASN A 144 8.92 0.15 0.49
N ASP A 145 8.88 1.46 0.68
CA ASP A 145 8.51 2.43 -0.36
C ASP A 145 9.73 3.01 -1.07
N ALA A 146 10.92 2.90 -0.51
CA ALA A 146 12.13 3.51 -1.06
C ALA A 146 12.40 3.15 -2.54
N PRO A 147 12.29 1.88 -3.00
CA PRO A 147 12.48 1.56 -4.41
C PRO A 147 11.48 2.28 -5.31
N ALA A 148 10.21 2.36 -4.92
CA ALA A 148 9.16 3.03 -5.67
C ALA A 148 9.31 4.57 -5.67
N LEU A 149 9.77 5.15 -4.54
CA LEU A 149 10.11 6.57 -4.45
C LEU A 149 11.22 6.95 -5.43
N TYR A 150 12.30 6.17 -5.49
CA TYR A 150 13.40 6.38 -6.44
C TYR A 150 13.00 6.16 -7.91
N ALA A 151 12.09 5.22 -8.18
CA ALA A 151 11.65 4.88 -9.53
C ALA A 151 10.67 5.91 -10.10
N ALA A 152 9.94 6.63 -9.26
CA ALA A 152 8.95 7.62 -9.67
C ALA A 152 9.60 8.85 -10.33
N ASP A 153 8.84 9.57 -11.17
CA ASP A 153 9.28 10.85 -11.71
C ASP A 153 9.28 11.95 -10.63
N VAL A 154 8.46 11.77 -9.59
CA VAL A 154 8.42 12.62 -8.40
C VAL A 154 8.17 11.75 -7.17
N GLY A 155 9.18 11.54 -6.35
CA GLY A 155 9.10 10.87 -5.06
C GLY A 155 8.66 11.85 -3.97
N ILE A 156 7.63 11.51 -3.19
CA ILE A 156 7.10 12.35 -2.13
C ILE A 156 7.07 11.55 -0.82
N SER A 157 7.60 12.12 0.25
CA SER A 157 7.51 11.54 1.58
C SER A 157 6.94 12.55 2.58
N VAL A 158 6.83 12.14 3.85
CA VAL A 158 6.30 12.99 4.93
C VAL A 158 7.33 13.09 6.05
N ASP A 159 7.26 14.15 6.86
CA ASP A 159 8.20 14.39 7.98
C ASP A 159 8.27 13.23 8.99
N THR A 160 7.15 12.55 9.21
CA THR A 160 7.04 11.39 10.12
C THR A 160 7.51 10.07 9.50
N ALA A 161 7.90 10.06 8.24
CA ALA A 161 8.40 8.86 7.55
C ALA A 161 9.74 8.40 8.12
N VAL A 162 10.09 7.14 7.86
CA VAL A 162 11.43 6.63 8.16
C VAL A 162 12.48 7.33 7.32
N ASP A 163 13.70 7.45 7.84
CA ASP A 163 14.78 8.21 7.18
C ASP A 163 15.07 7.72 5.76
N VAL A 164 15.07 6.39 5.54
CA VAL A 164 15.28 5.80 4.21
C VAL A 164 14.23 6.26 3.19
N ALA A 165 12.97 6.44 3.59
CA ALA A 165 11.92 6.94 2.70
C ALA A 165 12.10 8.44 2.41
N LYS A 166 12.51 9.22 3.41
CA LYS A 166 12.82 10.65 3.23
C LYS A 166 14.02 10.86 2.31
N ASP A 167 15.07 10.05 2.46
CA ASP A 167 16.27 10.10 1.63
C ASP A 167 16.01 9.70 0.17
N ALA A 168 14.99 8.84 -0.06
CA ALA A 168 14.58 8.40 -1.38
C ALA A 168 13.63 9.38 -2.10
N ALA A 169 13.08 10.37 -1.38
CA ALA A 169 12.06 11.29 -1.90
C ALA A 169 12.67 12.58 -2.42
N ASP A 170 12.11 13.14 -3.50
CA ASP A 170 12.43 14.48 -4.00
C ASP A 170 11.84 15.58 -3.11
N PHE A 171 10.69 15.31 -2.50
CA PHE A 171 9.97 16.23 -1.61
C PHE A 171 9.58 15.55 -0.30
N VAL A 172 9.78 16.27 0.80
CA VAL A 172 9.28 15.86 2.13
C VAL A 172 8.26 16.86 2.61
N LEU A 173 7.01 16.43 2.77
CA LEU A 173 5.93 17.26 3.28
C LEU A 173 6.09 17.42 4.80
N LEU A 174 6.30 18.64 5.26
CA LEU A 174 6.48 18.97 6.69
C LEU A 174 5.19 18.85 7.50
N LYS A 175 4.05 18.73 6.84
CA LYS A 175 2.74 18.46 7.44
C LYS A 175 2.09 17.30 6.71
N GLN A 176 1.42 16.44 7.45
CA GLN A 176 0.60 15.36 6.90
C GLN A 176 -0.72 15.90 6.32
N ASP A 177 -0.61 16.85 5.42
CA ASP A 177 -1.73 17.51 4.74
C ASP A 177 -1.60 17.27 3.23
N LEU A 178 -2.41 16.37 2.71
CA LEU A 178 -2.46 16.08 1.27
C LEU A 178 -2.96 17.28 0.46
N GLY A 179 -3.60 18.27 1.11
CA GLY A 179 -4.05 19.50 0.47
C GLY A 179 -2.90 20.31 -0.17
N ILE A 180 -1.67 20.14 0.31
CA ILE A 180 -0.47 20.77 -0.27
C ILE A 180 -0.22 20.30 -1.71
N LEU A 181 -0.59 19.08 -2.07
CA LEU A 181 -0.39 18.53 -3.43
C LEU A 181 -1.22 19.23 -4.51
N LYS A 182 -2.17 20.08 -4.14
CA LYS A 182 -3.03 20.81 -5.09
C LYS A 182 -2.62 22.27 -5.30
N GLU A 183 -1.61 22.77 -4.56
CA GLU A 183 -1.05 24.11 -4.71
C GLU A 183 0.07 24.12 -5.76
#